data_1f034dbf0134e9fae78bf780a22c1913
#
_entry.id   1f034dbf0134e9fae78bf780a22c1913
#
_cell.length_a   1.000
_cell.length_b   1.000
_cell.length_c   1.000
_cell.angle_alpha   90.00
_cell.angle_beta   90.00
_cell.angle_gamma   90.00
#
_symmetry.space_group_name_H-M   'P 1'
#
loop_
_entity.id
_entity.type
_entity.pdbx_description
1 polymer ?
#
loop_
_entity_poly.entity_id
_entity_poly.type
_entity_poly.pdbx_seq_one_letter_code
_entity_poly.pdbx_strand_id
1 'polypeptide(L)'
;AAAHTFEAVAREWFSKQELRWKPVHAKDVIVSLERDVFEDIGSLPITAIDATHVLATLQKVEDRGAIETAHRLRQRISAIYAYAIANGHATSDPAASLVKVLKAKPSKRRWPAVITIKEAQDVLSLTDTAEASPVVKLAARFLALTAQRPGMIRWLEWKDIREFNSEAGGCDTEAIWIAPAVKMKQELEQREDESFNHPVPLGLAASDVLRE
;
A
#
# COMPACT_ATOMS: atom_id res chain seq x y z
N ALA A 1 6.10 -9.98 39.48
CA ALA A 1 5.93 -9.11 38.30
C ALA A 1 5.04 -9.86 37.31
N ALA A 2 3.94 -9.25 36.87
CA ALA A 2 3.11 -9.84 35.83
C ALA A 2 3.97 -10.00 34.59
N ALA A 3 4.10 -11.23 34.09
CA ALA A 3 4.89 -11.49 32.89
C ALA A 3 4.19 -10.80 31.71
N HIS A 4 4.88 -9.88 31.05
CA HIS A 4 4.36 -9.23 29.84
C HIS A 4 4.23 -10.29 28.74
N THR A 5 3.01 -10.56 28.30
CA THR A 5 2.78 -11.47 27.17
C THR A 5 3.18 -10.79 25.87
N PHE A 6 3.52 -11.59 24.85
CA PHE A 6 3.85 -11.05 23.52
C PHE A 6 2.72 -10.20 22.96
N GLU A 7 1.47 -10.66 23.06
CA GLU A 7 0.29 -9.91 22.58
C GLU A 7 0.13 -8.57 23.31
N ALA A 8 0.29 -8.53 24.63
CA ALA A 8 0.18 -7.29 25.38
C ALA A 8 1.20 -6.25 24.90
N VAL A 9 2.48 -6.65 24.75
CA VAL A 9 3.54 -5.78 24.26
C VAL A 9 3.32 -5.39 22.79
N ALA A 10 2.83 -6.32 21.98
CA ALA A 10 2.52 -6.05 20.58
C ALA A 10 1.40 -5.00 20.41
N ARG A 11 0.36 -5.05 21.25
CA ARG A 11 -0.73 -4.07 21.25
C ARG A 11 -0.25 -2.70 21.74
N GLU A 12 0.63 -2.64 22.72
CA GLU A 12 1.26 -1.37 23.17
C GLU A 12 2.11 -0.76 22.04
N TRP A 13 2.94 -1.58 21.37
CA TRP A 13 3.71 -1.15 20.21
C TRP A 13 2.78 -0.65 19.09
N PHE A 14 1.71 -1.39 18.79
CA PHE A 14 0.75 -1.04 17.75
C PHE A 14 0.11 0.32 18.02
N SER A 15 -0.39 0.59 19.24
CA SER A 15 -1.02 1.87 19.61
C SER A 15 -0.11 3.08 19.39
N LYS A 16 1.21 2.90 19.54
CA LYS A 16 2.18 3.98 19.23
C LYS A 16 2.45 4.14 17.74
N GLN A 17 2.39 3.03 16.98
CA GLN A 17 2.70 3.06 15.55
C GLN A 17 1.51 3.43 14.68
N GLU A 18 0.29 3.07 15.08
CA GLU A 18 -0.92 3.34 14.28
C GLU A 18 -1.13 4.82 14.00
N LEU A 19 -0.68 5.72 14.88
CA LEU A 19 -0.74 7.16 14.69
C LEU A 19 0.07 7.65 13.47
N ARG A 20 1.06 6.86 13.03
CA ARG A 20 1.93 7.15 11.88
C ARG A 20 1.43 6.50 10.58
N TRP A 21 0.43 5.63 10.66
CA TRP A 21 -0.01 4.83 9.52
C TRP A 21 -1.35 5.27 8.97
N LYS A 22 -1.57 4.97 7.70
CA LYS A 22 -2.92 5.05 7.14
C LYS A 22 -3.82 4.01 7.82
N PRO A 23 -5.11 4.31 8.10
CA PRO A 23 -6.02 3.37 8.77
C PRO A 23 -6.07 1.99 8.12
N VAL A 24 -6.04 1.92 6.80
CA VAL A 24 -6.01 0.64 6.05
C VAL A 24 -4.74 -0.15 6.37
N HIS A 25 -3.57 0.50 6.43
CA HIS A 25 -2.32 -0.17 6.76
C HIS A 25 -2.28 -0.61 8.22
N ALA A 26 -2.72 0.23 9.15
CA ALA A 26 -2.84 -0.13 10.57
C ALA A 26 -3.73 -1.37 10.75
N LYS A 27 -4.90 -1.39 10.09
CA LYS A 27 -5.80 -2.55 10.09
C LYS A 27 -5.11 -3.81 9.54
N ASP A 28 -4.38 -3.72 8.43
CA ASP A 28 -3.66 -4.85 7.84
C ASP A 28 -2.58 -5.39 8.79
N VAL A 29 -1.90 -4.51 9.53
CA VAL A 29 -0.89 -4.92 10.51
C VAL A 29 -1.53 -5.70 11.64
N ILE A 30 -2.53 -5.14 12.33
CA ILE A 30 -3.12 -5.79 13.51
C ILE A 30 -3.83 -7.09 13.13
N VAL A 31 -4.65 -7.09 12.09
CA VAL A 31 -5.37 -8.30 11.62
C VAL A 31 -4.40 -9.43 11.28
N SER A 32 -3.25 -9.13 10.69
CA SER A 32 -2.28 -10.18 10.38
C SER A 32 -1.57 -10.74 11.61
N LEU A 33 -1.34 -9.91 12.64
CA LEU A 33 -0.79 -10.38 13.91
C LEU A 33 -1.80 -11.23 14.66
N GLU A 34 -3.06 -10.82 14.71
CA GLU A 34 -4.15 -11.56 15.34
C GLU A 34 -4.35 -12.93 14.68
N ARG A 35 -4.41 -12.96 13.36
CA ARG A 35 -4.68 -14.20 12.61
C ARG A 35 -3.51 -15.19 12.63
N ASP A 36 -2.26 -14.70 12.51
CA ASP A 36 -1.12 -15.54 12.15
C ASP A 36 -0.06 -15.65 13.26
N VAL A 37 -0.15 -14.85 14.33
CA VAL A 37 0.91 -14.78 15.36
C VAL A 37 0.35 -14.96 16.76
N PHE A 38 -0.74 -14.26 17.11
CA PHE A 38 -1.24 -14.27 18.49
C PHE A 38 -1.80 -15.62 18.90
N GLU A 39 -2.36 -16.38 17.96
CA GLU A 39 -2.85 -17.74 18.23
C GLU A 39 -1.72 -18.66 18.74
N ASP A 40 -0.51 -18.50 18.21
CA ASP A 40 0.62 -19.39 18.54
C ASP A 40 1.45 -18.89 19.73
N ILE A 41 1.83 -17.60 19.70
CA ILE A 41 2.80 -17.05 20.68
C ILE A 41 2.25 -15.86 21.48
N GLY A 42 1.03 -15.42 21.21
CA GLY A 42 0.46 -14.22 21.83
C GLY A 42 0.36 -14.30 23.37
N SER A 43 -0.05 -15.44 23.89
CA SER A 43 -0.22 -15.69 25.33
C SER A 43 1.08 -15.97 26.07
N LEU A 44 2.18 -16.24 25.35
CA LEU A 44 3.45 -16.57 25.98
C LEU A 44 4.12 -15.31 26.56
N PRO A 45 4.84 -15.44 27.70
CA PRO A 45 5.71 -14.38 28.16
C PRO A 45 6.73 -14.00 27.10
N ILE A 46 6.89 -12.72 26.81
CA ILE A 46 7.77 -12.25 25.71
C ILE A 46 9.22 -12.71 25.90
N THR A 47 9.66 -12.88 27.15
CA THR A 47 11.00 -13.38 27.50
C THR A 47 11.17 -14.89 27.31
N ALA A 48 10.07 -15.64 27.18
CA ALA A 48 10.09 -17.10 26.99
C ALA A 48 10.07 -17.51 25.52
N ILE A 49 9.85 -16.57 24.61
CA ILE A 49 9.80 -16.83 23.17
C ILE A 49 11.22 -16.79 22.59
N ASP A 50 11.61 -17.88 21.97
CA ASP A 50 12.88 -18.03 21.27
C ASP A 50 12.70 -18.07 19.74
N ALA A 51 13.80 -18.19 19.00
CA ALA A 51 13.79 -18.27 17.54
C ALA A 51 13.00 -19.48 17.01
N THR A 52 12.92 -20.57 17.77
CA THR A 52 12.21 -21.80 17.38
C THR A 52 10.70 -21.57 17.39
N HIS A 53 10.18 -20.90 18.42
CA HIS A 53 8.77 -20.53 18.50
C HIS A 53 8.37 -19.62 17.33
N VAL A 54 9.17 -18.57 17.06
CA VAL A 54 8.89 -17.64 15.96
C VAL A 54 8.98 -18.35 14.61
N LEU A 55 9.99 -19.22 14.42
CA LEU A 55 10.14 -19.97 13.17
C LEU A 55 8.94 -20.88 12.91
N ALA A 56 8.47 -21.64 13.93
CA ALA A 56 7.31 -22.51 13.79
C ALA A 56 6.05 -21.74 13.36
N THR A 57 5.80 -20.58 13.95
CA THR A 57 4.70 -19.70 13.57
C THR A 57 4.82 -19.25 12.12
N LEU A 58 6.00 -18.80 11.69
CA LEU A 58 6.24 -18.32 10.32
C LEU A 58 6.18 -19.45 9.29
N GLN A 59 6.61 -20.67 9.63
CA GLN A 59 6.53 -21.83 8.74
C GLN A 59 5.08 -22.21 8.42
N LYS A 60 4.15 -22.12 9.37
CA LYS A 60 2.71 -22.34 9.10
C LYS A 60 2.19 -21.38 8.02
N VAL A 61 2.68 -20.13 8.02
CA VAL A 61 2.32 -19.13 7.00
C VAL A 61 2.96 -19.45 5.65
N GLU A 62 4.22 -19.93 5.66
CA GLU A 62 4.91 -20.38 4.45
C GLU A 62 4.26 -21.61 3.81
N ASP A 63 3.80 -22.55 4.62
CA ASP A 63 3.23 -23.83 4.14
C ASP A 63 1.88 -23.64 3.44
N ARG A 64 1.13 -22.58 3.78
CA ARG A 64 -0.04 -22.18 2.99
C ARG A 64 0.29 -21.36 1.74
N GLY A 65 1.58 -21.23 1.37
CA GLY A 65 2.05 -20.54 0.17
C GLY A 65 2.23 -19.02 0.34
N ALA A 66 2.04 -18.45 1.54
CA ALA A 66 2.07 -17.01 1.79
C ALA A 66 3.47 -16.50 2.19
N ILE A 67 4.51 -16.82 1.40
CA ILE A 67 5.92 -16.52 1.70
C ILE A 67 6.16 -15.03 1.98
N GLU A 68 5.60 -14.11 1.17
CA GLU A 68 5.75 -12.67 1.38
C GLU A 68 5.14 -12.23 2.72
N THR A 69 4.00 -12.83 3.11
CA THR A 69 3.36 -12.57 4.39
C THR A 69 4.22 -13.04 5.55
N ALA A 70 4.83 -14.22 5.47
CA ALA A 70 5.75 -14.73 6.49
C ALA A 70 6.93 -13.75 6.72
N HIS A 71 7.53 -13.24 5.64
CA HIS A 71 8.58 -12.22 5.76
C HIS A 71 8.11 -10.93 6.41
N ARG A 72 6.88 -10.46 6.09
CA ARG A 72 6.30 -9.27 6.72
C ARG A 72 6.01 -9.49 8.19
N LEU A 73 5.48 -10.65 8.56
CA LEU A 73 5.24 -11.01 9.96
C LEU A 73 6.55 -11.08 10.74
N ARG A 74 7.60 -11.71 10.18
CA ARG A 74 8.93 -11.67 10.80
C ARG A 74 9.39 -10.24 11.08
N GLN A 75 9.24 -9.31 10.12
CA GLN A 75 9.62 -7.90 10.31
C GLN A 75 8.80 -7.24 11.42
N ARG A 76 7.48 -7.54 11.50
CA ARG A 76 6.60 -7.02 12.56
C ARG A 76 6.99 -7.55 13.92
N ILE A 77 7.25 -8.85 14.03
CA ILE A 77 7.73 -9.47 15.27
C ILE A 77 9.05 -8.82 15.71
N SER A 78 10.01 -8.65 14.80
CA SER A 78 11.28 -7.97 15.08
C SER A 78 11.09 -6.53 15.55
N ALA A 79 10.14 -5.77 14.96
CA ALA A 79 9.82 -4.41 15.40
C ALA A 79 9.17 -4.38 16.79
N ILE A 80 8.34 -5.37 17.12
CA ILE A 80 7.74 -5.52 18.46
C ILE A 80 8.85 -5.82 19.49
N TYR A 81 9.81 -6.69 19.15
CA TYR A 81 10.95 -6.95 20.02
C TYR A 81 11.87 -5.76 20.19
N ALA A 82 12.10 -4.97 19.13
CA ALA A 82 12.86 -3.72 19.26
C ALA A 82 12.18 -2.77 20.26
N TYR A 83 10.85 -2.66 20.21
CA TYR A 83 10.08 -1.91 21.20
C TYR A 83 10.19 -2.51 22.60
N ALA A 84 10.06 -3.82 22.72
CA ALA A 84 10.18 -4.54 24.00
C ALA A 84 11.55 -4.34 24.65
N ILE A 85 12.62 -4.40 23.87
CA ILE A 85 14.01 -4.20 24.34
C ILE A 85 14.17 -2.76 24.85
N ALA A 86 13.68 -1.77 24.09
CA ALA A 86 13.75 -0.36 24.48
C ALA A 86 13.00 -0.05 25.77
N ASN A 87 11.95 -0.84 26.10
CA ASN A 87 11.18 -0.71 27.35
C ASN A 87 11.61 -1.70 28.46
N GLY A 88 12.68 -2.45 28.28
CA GLY A 88 13.20 -3.39 29.28
C GLY A 88 12.38 -4.66 29.45
N HIS A 89 11.48 -5.00 28.50
CA HIS A 89 10.65 -6.21 28.55
C HIS A 89 11.31 -7.43 27.91
N ALA A 90 12.35 -7.22 27.09
CA ALA A 90 13.15 -8.27 26.45
C ALA A 90 14.62 -7.85 26.35
N THR A 91 15.51 -8.83 26.16
CA THR A 91 16.96 -8.59 26.03
C THR A 91 17.49 -8.85 24.63
N SER A 92 16.72 -9.58 23.80
CA SER A 92 17.14 -9.95 22.44
C SER A 92 15.93 -10.10 21.52
N ASP A 93 16.17 -10.04 20.21
CA ASP A 93 15.17 -10.24 19.16
C ASP A 93 15.31 -11.65 18.55
N PRO A 94 14.40 -12.60 18.85
CA PRO A 94 14.44 -13.95 18.30
C PRO A 94 14.13 -14.02 16.80
N ALA A 95 13.53 -12.99 16.22
CA ALA A 95 13.19 -12.94 14.81
C ALA A 95 14.33 -12.42 13.93
N ALA A 96 15.37 -11.80 14.50
CA ALA A 96 16.44 -11.13 13.75
C ALA A 96 17.19 -12.08 12.81
N SER A 97 17.58 -13.27 13.31
CA SER A 97 18.35 -14.26 12.55
C SER A 97 17.53 -14.99 11.48
N LEU A 98 16.20 -15.00 11.59
CA LEU A 98 15.32 -15.80 10.75
C LEU A 98 15.18 -15.29 9.32
N VAL A 99 15.69 -14.11 9.01
CA VAL A 99 15.66 -13.57 7.65
C VAL A 99 16.31 -14.48 6.60
N LYS A 100 17.33 -15.23 7.01
CA LYS A 100 18.06 -16.17 6.15
C LYS A 100 17.53 -17.61 6.18
N VAL A 101 16.60 -17.89 7.10
CA VAL A 101 16.04 -19.23 7.31
C VAL A 101 14.73 -19.42 6.55
N LEU A 102 13.96 -18.35 6.39
CA LEU A 102 12.71 -18.37 5.64
C LEU A 102 12.94 -18.67 4.15
N LYS A 103 11.96 -19.32 3.52
CA LYS A 103 11.95 -19.58 2.07
C LYS A 103 12.24 -18.30 1.30
N ALA A 104 13.06 -18.40 0.25
CA ALA A 104 13.34 -17.23 -0.60
C ALA A 104 12.05 -16.69 -1.19
N LYS A 105 11.92 -15.36 -1.19
CA LYS A 105 10.79 -14.72 -1.86
C LYS A 105 10.81 -15.09 -3.33
N PRO A 106 9.67 -15.49 -3.92
CA PRO A 106 9.62 -15.74 -5.35
C PRO A 106 10.03 -14.46 -6.09
N SER A 107 10.82 -14.63 -7.16
CA SER A 107 11.20 -13.48 -7.99
C SER A 107 9.93 -12.81 -8.49
N LYS A 108 9.79 -11.51 -8.23
CA LYS A 108 8.65 -10.75 -8.74
C LYS A 108 8.74 -10.74 -10.27
N ARG A 109 7.85 -11.46 -10.91
CA ARG A 109 7.69 -11.36 -12.36
C ARG A 109 7.28 -9.93 -12.66
N ARG A 110 8.14 -9.19 -13.33
CA ARG A 110 7.78 -7.85 -13.82
C ARG A 110 6.76 -8.03 -14.95
N TRP A 111 5.73 -7.22 -14.91
CA TRP A 111 4.84 -7.12 -16.07
C TRP A 111 5.64 -6.59 -17.25
N PRO A 112 5.38 -7.05 -18.48
CA PRO A 112 5.98 -6.47 -19.67
C PRO A 112 5.74 -4.97 -19.68
N ALA A 113 6.78 -4.20 -19.99
CA ALA A 113 6.64 -2.77 -20.16
C ALA A 113 6.17 -2.47 -21.57
N VAL A 114 5.23 -1.54 -21.72
CA VAL A 114 4.90 -0.92 -23.00
C VAL A 114 5.97 0.13 -23.26
N ILE A 115 6.77 -0.06 -24.29
CA ILE A 115 7.94 0.79 -24.58
C ILE A 115 7.84 1.53 -25.92
N THR A 116 6.85 1.21 -26.73
CA THR A 116 6.60 1.88 -28.01
C THR A 116 5.22 2.52 -28.05
N ILE A 117 5.07 3.58 -28.86
CA ILE A 117 3.78 4.24 -29.09
C ILE A 117 2.76 3.25 -29.67
N LYS A 118 3.20 2.36 -30.56
CA LYS A 118 2.33 1.36 -31.17
C LYS A 118 1.76 0.40 -30.12
N GLU A 119 2.59 -0.12 -29.22
CA GLU A 119 2.12 -0.99 -28.13
C GLU A 119 1.14 -0.26 -27.19
N ALA A 120 1.37 1.03 -26.93
CA ALA A 120 0.44 1.84 -26.14
C ALA A 120 -0.92 2.00 -26.85
N GLN A 121 -0.92 2.24 -28.16
CA GLN A 121 -2.13 2.29 -28.98
C GLN A 121 -2.86 0.95 -29.00
N ASP A 122 -2.14 -0.16 -29.12
CA ASP A 122 -2.72 -1.52 -29.11
C ASP A 122 -3.39 -1.81 -27.74
N VAL A 123 -2.76 -1.42 -26.62
CA VAL A 123 -3.36 -1.56 -25.28
C VAL A 123 -4.65 -0.73 -25.15
N LEU A 124 -4.64 0.51 -25.64
CA LEU A 124 -5.84 1.36 -25.60
C LEU A 124 -6.97 0.80 -26.47
N SER A 125 -6.66 0.30 -27.66
CA SER A 125 -7.64 -0.35 -28.55
C SER A 125 -8.25 -1.59 -27.91
N LEU A 126 -7.44 -2.41 -27.22
CA LEU A 126 -7.95 -3.54 -26.43
C LEU A 126 -8.84 -3.10 -25.27
N THR A 127 -8.52 -1.98 -24.62
CA THR A 127 -9.35 -1.42 -23.56
C THR A 127 -10.71 -0.99 -24.09
N ASP A 128 -10.77 -0.40 -25.29
CA ASP A 128 -12.02 0.04 -25.93
C ASP A 128 -12.93 -1.13 -26.29
N THR A 129 -12.35 -2.27 -26.66
CA THR A 129 -13.10 -3.49 -27.03
C THR A 129 -13.42 -4.39 -25.81
N ALA A 130 -12.84 -4.12 -24.65
CA ALA A 130 -13.06 -4.91 -23.44
C ALA A 130 -14.51 -4.84 -22.95
N GLU A 131 -14.99 -5.91 -22.34
CA GLU A 131 -16.28 -5.94 -21.64
C GLU A 131 -16.19 -5.17 -20.32
N ALA A 132 -16.25 -3.84 -20.40
CA ALA A 132 -16.18 -2.95 -19.25
C ALA A 132 -17.15 -1.78 -19.41
N SER A 133 -17.53 -1.16 -18.28
CA SER A 133 -18.39 0.02 -18.32
C SER A 133 -17.70 1.19 -19.04
N PRO A 134 -18.46 2.11 -19.68
CA PRO A 134 -17.91 3.30 -20.34
C PRO A 134 -16.96 4.08 -19.44
N VAL A 135 -17.33 4.28 -18.18
CA VAL A 135 -16.51 5.00 -17.19
C VAL A 135 -15.13 4.35 -16.99
N VAL A 136 -15.07 3.02 -16.98
CA VAL A 136 -13.78 2.29 -16.84
C VAL A 136 -12.91 2.48 -18.07
N LYS A 137 -13.51 2.48 -19.28
CA LYS A 137 -12.81 2.72 -20.55
C LYS A 137 -12.24 4.12 -20.61
N LEU A 138 -13.08 5.14 -20.28
CA LEU A 138 -12.66 6.53 -20.21
C LEU A 138 -11.56 6.75 -19.16
N ALA A 139 -11.70 6.15 -17.98
CA ALA A 139 -10.65 6.20 -16.94
C ALA A 139 -9.32 5.61 -17.42
N ALA A 140 -9.34 4.52 -18.18
CA ALA A 140 -8.13 3.92 -18.76
C ALA A 140 -7.48 4.83 -19.82
N ARG A 141 -8.27 5.48 -20.68
CA ARG A 141 -7.78 6.49 -21.64
C ARG A 141 -7.18 7.69 -20.91
N PHE A 142 -7.90 8.21 -19.90
CA PHE A 142 -7.41 9.33 -19.11
C PHE A 142 -6.12 9.00 -18.36
N LEU A 143 -6.01 7.77 -17.84
CA LEU A 143 -4.78 7.27 -17.22
C LEU A 143 -3.59 7.29 -18.19
N ALA A 144 -3.79 6.82 -19.42
CA ALA A 144 -2.74 6.78 -20.43
C ALA A 144 -2.30 8.19 -20.85
N LEU A 145 -3.26 9.12 -20.99
CA LEU A 145 -3.00 10.51 -21.41
C LEU A 145 -2.33 11.35 -20.32
N THR A 146 -2.60 11.06 -19.05
CA THR A 146 -2.07 11.82 -17.91
C THR A 146 -0.89 11.15 -17.22
N ALA A 147 -0.62 9.86 -17.51
CA ALA A 147 0.42 9.04 -16.87
C ALA A 147 0.36 9.01 -15.33
N GLN A 148 -0.82 9.23 -14.75
CA GLN A 148 -0.99 9.24 -13.31
C GLN A 148 -1.18 7.83 -12.74
N ARG A 149 -1.09 7.69 -11.41
CA ARG A 149 -1.35 6.39 -10.77
C ARG A 149 -2.85 6.04 -10.85
N PRO A 150 -3.22 4.77 -11.09
CA PRO A 150 -4.64 4.36 -11.16
C PRO A 150 -5.46 4.77 -9.92
N GLY A 151 -4.84 4.75 -8.74
CA GLY A 151 -5.49 5.20 -7.51
C GLY A 151 -5.84 6.69 -7.50
N MET A 152 -5.10 7.54 -8.19
CA MET A 152 -5.40 8.97 -8.30
C MET A 152 -6.60 9.20 -9.21
N ILE A 153 -6.64 8.52 -10.37
CA ILE A 153 -7.77 8.60 -11.32
C ILE A 153 -9.07 8.14 -10.64
N ARG A 154 -9.02 7.06 -9.88
CA ARG A 154 -10.19 6.51 -9.15
C ARG A 154 -10.81 7.50 -8.17
N TRP A 155 -10.04 8.42 -7.62
CA TRP A 155 -10.47 9.41 -6.63
C TRP A 155 -10.55 10.83 -7.20
N LEU A 156 -10.47 10.98 -8.53
CA LEU A 156 -10.67 12.27 -9.20
C LEU A 156 -12.11 12.75 -8.98
N GLU A 157 -12.27 14.01 -8.64
CA GLU A 157 -13.55 14.69 -8.49
C GLU A 157 -13.55 15.95 -9.35
N TRP A 158 -14.71 16.33 -9.85
CA TRP A 158 -14.88 17.53 -10.69
C TRP A 158 -14.37 18.81 -10.02
N LYS A 159 -14.53 18.94 -8.72
CA LYS A 159 -14.03 20.09 -7.95
C LYS A 159 -12.51 20.24 -7.98
N ASP A 160 -11.78 19.16 -8.30
CA ASP A 160 -10.31 19.13 -8.36
C ASP A 160 -9.81 19.62 -9.74
N ILE A 161 -10.73 19.86 -10.72
CA ILE A 161 -10.39 20.32 -12.07
C ILE A 161 -10.70 21.81 -12.17
N ARG A 162 -9.74 22.57 -12.67
CA ARG A 162 -9.84 24.02 -12.85
C ARG A 162 -9.65 24.38 -14.32
N GLU A 163 -10.14 25.55 -14.71
CA GLU A 163 -10.04 26.13 -16.06
C GLU A 163 -10.50 25.15 -17.17
N PHE A 164 -11.51 24.33 -16.84
CA PHE A 164 -12.06 23.32 -17.73
C PHE A 164 -13.37 23.80 -18.35
N ASN A 165 -13.44 23.80 -19.69
CA ASN A 165 -14.66 24.05 -20.41
C ASN A 165 -15.37 22.75 -20.77
N SER A 166 -16.57 22.55 -20.23
CA SER A 166 -17.39 21.36 -20.49
C SER A 166 -18.11 21.37 -21.84
N GLU A 167 -18.07 22.48 -22.59
CA GLU A 167 -18.72 22.54 -23.90
C GLU A 167 -17.95 21.74 -24.95
N ALA A 168 -18.68 21.03 -25.80
CA ALA A 168 -18.09 20.29 -26.90
C ALA A 168 -17.31 21.22 -27.85
N GLY A 169 -16.05 20.90 -28.10
CA GLY A 169 -15.16 21.71 -28.93
C GLY A 169 -14.54 22.92 -28.23
N GLY A 170 -14.72 23.06 -26.91
CA GLY A 170 -14.04 24.08 -26.11
C GLY A 170 -12.52 23.91 -26.17
N CYS A 171 -11.80 25.03 -26.23
CA CYS A 171 -10.34 25.02 -26.18
C CYS A 171 -9.88 25.09 -24.72
N ASP A 172 -9.39 23.96 -24.18
CA ASP A 172 -8.84 23.88 -22.84
C ASP A 172 -7.32 23.89 -22.88
N THR A 173 -6.74 25.03 -23.23
CA THR A 173 -5.28 25.17 -23.20
C THR A 173 -4.72 25.32 -21.79
N GLU A 174 -5.58 25.63 -20.82
CA GLU A 174 -5.19 25.90 -19.42
C GLU A 174 -5.84 24.97 -18.40
N ALA A 175 -6.62 23.96 -18.87
CA ALA A 175 -7.26 23.01 -17.99
C ALA A 175 -6.23 22.25 -17.14
N ILE A 176 -6.46 22.22 -15.84
CA ILE A 176 -5.54 21.61 -14.90
C ILE A 176 -6.31 20.80 -13.83
N TRP A 177 -5.85 19.59 -13.58
CA TRP A 177 -6.30 18.79 -12.45
C TRP A 177 -5.37 18.99 -11.27
N ILE A 178 -5.88 19.54 -10.18
CA ILE A 178 -5.15 19.67 -8.92
C ILE A 178 -5.46 18.46 -8.06
N ALA A 179 -4.65 17.40 -8.18
CA ALA A 179 -4.84 16.20 -7.39
C ALA A 179 -4.48 16.46 -5.91
N PRO A 180 -5.46 16.38 -4.97
CA PRO A 180 -5.20 16.70 -3.58
C PRO A 180 -4.19 15.75 -2.93
N ALA A 181 -3.27 16.29 -2.13
CA ALA A 181 -2.24 15.53 -1.42
C ALA A 181 -2.83 14.38 -0.56
N VAL A 182 -3.98 14.61 0.06
CA VAL A 182 -4.70 13.63 0.87
C VAL A 182 -5.11 12.38 0.08
N LYS A 183 -5.36 12.52 -1.23
CA LYS A 183 -5.73 11.40 -2.13
C LYS A 183 -4.51 10.64 -2.67
N MET A 184 -3.31 11.16 -2.45
CA MET A 184 -2.08 10.57 -2.96
C MET A 184 -1.40 9.64 -1.96
N LYS A 185 -0.41 8.88 -2.45
CA LYS A 185 0.44 8.03 -1.60
C LYS A 185 1.62 8.88 -1.09
N GLN A 186 1.36 9.67 -0.06
CA GLN A 186 2.35 10.51 0.60
C GLN A 186 2.45 10.18 2.10
N GLU A 187 3.47 10.71 2.76
CA GLU A 187 3.62 10.64 4.21
C GLU A 187 2.55 11.49 4.91
N LEU A 188 2.29 11.23 6.19
CA LEU A 188 1.15 11.82 6.91
C LEU A 188 1.23 13.35 6.93
N GLU A 189 2.41 13.89 7.22
CA GLU A 189 2.68 15.33 7.32
C GLU A 189 2.43 16.08 6.00
N GLN A 190 2.71 15.43 4.87
CA GLN A 190 2.52 15.99 3.53
C GLN A 190 1.08 15.91 3.04
N ARG A 191 0.25 15.04 3.64
CA ARG A 191 -1.12 14.80 3.17
C ARG A 191 -2.09 15.90 3.57
N GLU A 192 -1.83 16.58 4.67
CA GLU A 192 -2.66 17.65 5.20
C GLU A 192 -2.23 19.03 4.70
N ASP A 193 -1.10 19.11 3.99
CA ASP A 193 -0.54 20.33 3.46
C ASP A 193 -0.88 20.46 1.96
N GLU A 194 -1.68 21.47 1.61
CA GLU A 194 -2.08 21.77 0.24
C GLU A 194 -0.91 22.14 -0.69
N SER A 195 0.25 22.53 -0.14
CA SER A 195 1.45 22.78 -0.94
C SER A 195 1.98 21.54 -1.64
N PHE A 196 1.60 20.34 -1.16
CA PHE A 196 1.89 19.06 -1.77
C PHE A 196 0.80 18.56 -2.74
N ASN A 197 -0.21 19.37 -3.04
CA ASN A 197 -1.15 19.07 -4.11
C ASN A 197 -0.40 18.95 -5.44
N HIS A 198 -0.77 17.95 -6.24
CA HIS A 198 -0.07 17.65 -7.48
C HIS A 198 -0.83 18.20 -8.69
N PRO A 199 -0.33 19.29 -9.32
CA PRO A 199 -0.94 19.81 -10.52
C PRO A 199 -0.62 18.93 -11.73
N VAL A 200 -1.65 18.55 -12.47
CA VAL A 200 -1.58 17.74 -13.70
C VAL A 200 -2.19 18.57 -14.83
N PRO A 201 -1.38 19.15 -15.71
CA PRO A 201 -1.91 19.83 -16.89
C PRO A 201 -2.70 18.87 -17.77
N LEU A 202 -3.87 19.28 -18.23
CA LEU A 202 -4.72 18.48 -19.09
C LEU A 202 -4.57 18.96 -20.55
N GLY A 203 -3.95 18.13 -21.39
CA GLY A 203 -3.93 18.38 -22.83
C GLY A 203 -5.31 18.18 -23.45
N LEU A 204 -5.52 18.67 -24.66
CA LEU A 204 -6.80 18.60 -25.37
C LEU A 204 -7.43 17.20 -25.36
N ALA A 205 -6.64 16.16 -25.67
CA ALA A 205 -7.14 14.79 -25.67
C ALA A 205 -7.61 14.31 -24.28
N ALA A 206 -6.98 14.74 -23.19
CA ALA A 206 -7.41 14.40 -21.84
C ALA A 206 -8.69 15.17 -21.45
N SER A 207 -8.83 16.43 -21.89
CA SER A 207 -10.05 17.22 -21.73
C SER A 207 -11.21 16.63 -22.53
N ASP A 208 -10.97 16.13 -23.73
CA ASP A 208 -12.00 15.45 -24.53
C ASP A 208 -12.55 14.21 -23.84
N VAL A 209 -11.67 13.41 -23.23
CA VAL A 209 -12.12 12.25 -22.42
C VAL A 209 -13.00 12.65 -21.24
N LEU A 210 -12.81 13.82 -20.67
CA LEU A 210 -13.65 14.32 -19.57
C LEU A 210 -15.01 14.86 -20.05
N ARG A 211 -15.16 15.17 -21.36
CA ARG A 211 -16.42 15.61 -21.97
C ARG A 211 -17.32 14.46 -22.41
N GLU A 212 -16.73 13.27 -22.65
CA GLU A 212 -17.47 12.03 -22.97
C GLU A 212 -18.20 11.44 -21.75
#